data_15b6f2c58e24517e8365aa974533b4b5
#
_entry.id   15b6f2c58e24517e8365aa974533b4b5
#
_cell.length_a   1.000
_cell.length_b   1.000
_cell.length_c   1.000
_cell.angle_alpha   90.00
_cell.angle_beta   90.00
_cell.angle_gamma   90.00
#
_symmetry.space_group_name_H-M   'P 1'
#
loop_
_entity.id
_entity.type
_entity.pdbx_description
1 polymer ?
#
loop_
_entity_poly.entity_id
_entity_poly.type
_entity_poly.pdbx_seq_one_letter_code
_entity_poly.pdbx_strand_id
1 'polypeptide(L)'
;MTDNAHSRPFIYYLFFTALTCGAMIMVIEVLGSKVIGPVFGVSLFVWTSLITVTLVALSAGYAAGGYISDKKDHPDYLYGIIFVAGLLVILIPFAKSIVLRSCQPLGLRMGALTSSTILFGPSLFLLGCVSPYIIKVSARELRNIGRTVGVFYSISTVGSFL
;
A
#
# COMPACT_ATOMS: atom_id res chain seq x y z
N MET A 1 -5.87 38.04 0.28
CA MET A 1 -7.10 37.31 0.66
C MET A 1 -7.74 36.65 -0.56
N THR A 2 -6.98 35.91 -1.38
CA THR A 2 -7.47 35.36 -2.67
C THR A 2 -6.83 34.01 -3.01
N ASP A 3 -6.64 33.11 -2.02
CA ASP A 3 -5.96 31.83 -2.31
C ASP A 3 -6.72 30.57 -1.81
N ASN A 4 -7.98 30.73 -1.37
CA ASN A 4 -8.74 29.63 -0.77
C ASN A 4 -9.60 28.79 -1.75
N ALA A 5 -9.64 29.14 -3.04
CA ALA A 5 -10.48 28.43 -4.01
C ALA A 5 -9.78 27.27 -4.71
N HIS A 6 -8.44 27.26 -4.74
CA HIS A 6 -7.65 26.23 -5.44
C HIS A 6 -7.33 25.03 -4.55
N SER A 7 -7.38 25.19 -3.22
CA SER A 7 -7.01 24.12 -2.27
C SER A 7 -8.10 23.06 -2.06
N ARG A 8 -9.39 23.38 -2.20
CA ARG A 8 -10.49 22.45 -1.96
C ARG A 8 -10.49 21.24 -2.92
N PRO A 9 -10.41 21.38 -4.25
CA PRO A 9 -10.39 20.24 -5.15
C PRO A 9 -9.16 19.34 -4.95
N PHE A 10 -8.02 19.92 -4.59
CA PHE A 10 -6.80 19.19 -4.31
C PHE A 10 -6.91 18.32 -3.04
N ILE A 11 -7.56 18.83 -1.99
CA ILE A 11 -7.82 18.07 -0.75
C ILE A 11 -8.75 16.88 -1.04
N TYR A 12 -9.82 17.08 -1.82
CA TYR A 12 -10.72 15.98 -2.21
C TYR A 12 -9.98 14.90 -3.02
N TYR A 13 -9.08 15.31 -3.90
CA TYR A 13 -8.22 14.38 -4.63
C TYR A 13 -7.33 13.55 -3.69
N LEU A 14 -6.71 14.18 -2.68
CA LEU A 14 -5.91 13.48 -1.69
C LEU A 14 -6.75 12.49 -0.86
N PHE A 15 -7.98 12.84 -0.49
CA PHE A 15 -8.91 11.94 0.18
C PHE A 15 -9.27 10.73 -0.69
N PHE A 16 -9.55 10.96 -1.96
CA PHE A 16 -9.84 9.89 -2.91
C PHE A 16 -8.63 8.96 -3.10
N THR A 17 -7.43 9.53 -3.16
CA THR A 17 -6.19 8.74 -3.23
C THR A 17 -5.99 7.88 -1.98
N ALA A 18 -6.22 8.42 -0.79
CA ALA A 18 -6.11 7.66 0.47
C ALA A 18 -7.12 6.50 0.53
N LEU A 19 -8.38 6.77 0.12
CA LEU A 19 -9.43 5.75 0.01
C LEU A 19 -9.01 4.62 -0.93
N THR A 20 -8.56 4.98 -2.12
CA THR A 20 -8.16 4.01 -3.15
C THR A 20 -6.95 3.19 -2.71
N CYS A 21 -5.95 3.81 -2.07
CA CYS A 21 -4.79 3.09 -1.55
C CYS A 21 -5.20 2.09 -0.45
N GLY A 22 -6.08 2.49 0.48
CA GLY A 22 -6.62 1.58 1.50
C GLY A 22 -7.37 0.39 0.90
N ALA A 23 -8.25 0.66 -0.07
CA ALA A 23 -8.96 -0.39 -0.81
C ALA A 23 -7.99 -1.34 -1.53
N MET A 24 -6.97 -0.82 -2.20
CA MET A 24 -5.98 -1.63 -2.92
C MET A 24 -5.17 -2.55 -2.00
N ILE A 25 -4.81 -2.10 -0.79
CA ILE A 25 -4.11 -2.92 0.20
C ILE A 25 -4.97 -4.14 0.54
N MET A 26 -6.25 -3.96 0.85
CA MET A 26 -7.17 -5.07 1.18
C MET A 26 -7.42 -5.99 -0.02
N VAL A 27 -7.57 -5.42 -1.22
CA VAL A 27 -7.71 -6.21 -2.46
C VAL A 27 -6.49 -7.10 -2.67
N ILE A 28 -5.27 -6.58 -2.49
CA ILE A 28 -4.03 -7.36 -2.61
C ILE A 28 -4.01 -8.47 -1.56
N GLU A 29 -4.41 -8.19 -0.33
CA GLU A 29 -4.40 -9.16 0.77
C GLU A 29 -5.40 -10.31 0.53
N VAL A 30 -6.63 -9.99 0.16
CA VAL A 30 -7.68 -10.98 -0.13
C VAL A 30 -7.37 -11.78 -1.40
N LEU A 31 -6.97 -11.11 -2.49
CA LEU A 31 -6.61 -11.79 -3.73
C LEU A 31 -5.30 -12.56 -3.59
N GLY A 32 -4.38 -12.10 -2.75
CA GLY A 32 -3.13 -12.79 -2.45
C GLY A 32 -3.36 -14.22 -1.95
N SER A 33 -4.35 -14.44 -1.10
CA SER A 33 -4.71 -15.77 -0.64
C SER A 33 -5.18 -16.68 -1.79
N LYS A 34 -5.91 -16.13 -2.76
CA LYS A 34 -6.36 -16.86 -3.96
C LYS A 34 -5.24 -17.12 -4.96
N VAL A 35 -4.21 -16.29 -4.98
CA VAL A 35 -3.03 -16.47 -5.84
C VAL A 35 -2.11 -17.55 -5.29
N ILE A 36 -1.89 -17.59 -3.98
CA ILE A 36 -0.95 -18.52 -3.33
C ILE A 36 -1.64 -19.86 -3.00
N GLY A 37 -2.92 -19.83 -2.68
CA GLY A 37 -3.71 -21.00 -2.27
C GLY A 37 -3.63 -22.21 -3.19
N PRO A 38 -3.68 -22.09 -4.53
CA PRO A 38 -3.59 -23.23 -5.45
C PRO A 38 -2.28 -24.02 -5.34
N VAL A 39 -1.18 -23.41 -4.89
CA VAL A 39 0.15 -24.05 -4.79
C VAL A 39 0.45 -24.52 -3.36
N PHE A 40 0.13 -23.69 -2.36
CA PHE A 40 0.46 -23.97 -0.95
C PHE A 40 -0.74 -24.37 -0.09
N GLY A 41 -1.93 -24.47 -0.69
CA GLY A 41 -3.17 -24.75 0.03
C GLY A 41 -3.76 -23.53 0.73
N VAL A 42 -5.05 -23.66 1.12
CA VAL A 42 -5.74 -22.64 1.92
C VAL A 42 -5.60 -23.03 3.40
N SER A 43 -4.51 -22.60 4.02
CA SER A 43 -4.18 -22.94 5.41
C SER A 43 -3.94 -21.68 6.25
N LEU A 44 -3.98 -21.83 7.56
CA LEU A 44 -3.62 -20.75 8.49
C LEU A 44 -2.21 -20.19 8.20
N PHE A 45 -1.28 -21.03 7.75
CA PHE A 45 0.08 -20.59 7.42
C PHE A 45 0.13 -19.63 6.25
N VAL A 46 -0.70 -19.85 5.22
CA VAL A 46 -0.80 -18.94 4.07
C VAL A 46 -1.38 -17.60 4.51
N TRP A 47 -2.46 -17.61 5.28
CA TRP A 47 -3.07 -16.38 5.80
C TRP A 47 -2.12 -15.61 6.72
N THR A 48 -1.46 -16.31 7.66
CA THR A 48 -0.49 -15.68 8.56
C THR A 48 0.69 -15.09 7.79
N SER A 49 1.18 -15.78 6.75
CA SER A 49 2.25 -15.27 5.89
C SER A 49 1.84 -13.98 5.17
N LEU A 50 0.64 -13.94 4.60
CA LEU A 50 0.12 -12.75 3.93
C LEU A 50 0.00 -11.57 4.89
N ILE A 51 -0.63 -11.77 6.05
CA ILE A 51 -0.79 -10.72 7.06
C ILE A 51 0.59 -10.22 7.55
N THR A 52 1.53 -11.14 7.81
CA THR A 52 2.88 -10.78 8.25
C THR A 52 3.59 -9.92 7.19
N VAL A 53 3.55 -10.34 5.93
CA VAL A 53 4.18 -9.58 4.83
C VAL A 53 3.51 -8.22 4.67
N THR A 54 2.18 -8.16 4.75
CA THR A 54 1.44 -6.89 4.67
C THR A 54 1.87 -5.94 5.78
N LEU A 55 1.87 -6.39 7.03
CA LEU A 55 2.24 -5.53 8.17
C LEU A 55 3.71 -5.06 8.09
N VAL A 56 4.63 -5.96 7.76
CA VAL A 56 6.06 -5.61 7.63
C VAL A 56 6.28 -4.65 6.46
N ALA A 57 5.69 -4.93 5.30
CA ALA A 57 5.84 -4.07 4.12
C ALA A 57 5.24 -2.68 4.35
N LEU A 58 4.03 -2.59 4.93
CA LEU A 58 3.40 -1.32 5.26
C LEU A 58 4.21 -0.54 6.32
N SER A 59 4.68 -1.20 7.37
CA SER A 59 5.50 -0.57 8.41
C SER A 59 6.78 0.03 7.84
N ALA A 60 7.50 -0.74 7.01
CA ALA A 60 8.69 -0.26 6.30
C ALA A 60 8.34 0.87 5.31
N GLY A 61 7.20 0.75 4.61
CA GLY A 61 6.68 1.78 3.71
C GLY A 61 6.37 3.08 4.43
N TYR A 62 5.71 3.03 5.58
CA TYR A 62 5.43 4.23 6.39
C TYR A 62 6.70 4.93 6.84
N ALA A 63 7.70 4.18 7.31
CA ALA A 63 8.99 4.74 7.70
C ALA A 63 9.72 5.38 6.51
N ALA A 64 9.81 4.67 5.39
CA ALA A 64 10.46 5.16 4.17
C ALA A 64 9.71 6.36 3.57
N GLY A 65 8.38 6.30 3.49
CA GLY A 65 7.53 7.36 2.97
C GLY A 65 7.62 8.64 3.81
N GLY A 66 7.67 8.52 5.14
CA GLY A 66 7.92 9.63 6.05
C GLY A 66 9.28 10.29 5.75
N TYR A 67 10.34 9.50 5.67
CA TYR A 67 11.68 10.01 5.37
C TYR A 67 11.79 10.67 3.99
N ILE A 68 11.18 10.05 2.96
CA ILE A 68 11.17 10.61 1.60
C ILE A 68 10.39 11.92 1.56
N SER A 69 9.24 11.97 2.22
CA SER A 69 8.40 13.17 2.27
C SER A 69 9.12 14.34 2.96
N ASP A 70 10.01 14.06 3.91
CA ASP A 70 10.81 15.10 4.59
C ASP A 70 11.89 15.71 3.70
N LYS A 71 12.45 14.92 2.80
CA LYS A 71 13.51 15.38 1.88
C LYS A 71 13.01 15.96 0.57
N LYS A 72 11.87 15.46 0.08
CA LYS A 72 11.35 15.79 -1.26
C LYS A 72 9.94 16.32 -1.17
N ASP A 73 9.81 17.61 -1.35
CA ASP A 73 8.62 18.41 -1.07
C ASP A 73 7.65 18.55 -2.26
N HIS A 74 7.96 17.93 -3.41
CA HIS A 74 7.16 18.05 -4.63
C HIS A 74 6.09 16.95 -4.73
N PRO A 75 4.83 17.30 -5.04
CA PRO A 75 3.74 16.32 -5.21
C PRO A 75 3.99 15.31 -6.35
N ASP A 76 4.90 15.62 -7.28
CA ASP A 76 5.26 14.73 -8.39
C ASP A 76 5.82 13.37 -7.92
N TYR A 77 6.51 13.35 -6.78
CA TYR A 77 7.01 12.10 -6.20
C TYR A 77 5.88 11.20 -5.70
N LEU A 78 4.80 11.78 -5.18
CA LEU A 78 3.61 11.03 -4.77
C LEU A 78 2.99 10.29 -5.97
N TYR A 79 2.83 11.00 -7.09
CA TYR A 79 2.30 10.40 -8.32
C TYR A 79 3.21 9.29 -8.85
N GLY A 80 4.53 9.51 -8.80
CA GLY A 80 5.53 8.50 -9.18
C GLY A 80 5.43 7.23 -8.34
N ILE A 81 5.30 7.35 -7.01
CA ILE A 81 5.15 6.20 -6.10
C ILE A 81 3.86 5.43 -6.43
N ILE A 82 2.74 6.13 -6.61
CA ILE A 82 1.45 5.50 -6.94
C ILE A 82 1.53 4.78 -8.29
N PHE A 83 2.14 5.41 -9.29
CA PHE A 83 2.30 4.83 -10.62
C PHE A 83 3.12 3.54 -10.57
N VAL A 84 4.27 3.56 -9.89
CA VAL A 84 5.13 2.37 -9.76
C VAL A 84 4.43 1.28 -8.94
N ALA A 85 3.71 1.63 -7.87
CA ALA A 85 2.92 0.67 -7.10
C ALA A 85 1.86 -0.01 -7.97
N GLY A 86 1.13 0.75 -8.77
CA GLY A 86 0.13 0.23 -9.72
C GLY A 86 0.76 -0.70 -10.78
N LEU A 87 1.92 -0.32 -11.32
CA LEU A 87 2.65 -1.15 -12.28
C LEU A 87 3.07 -2.49 -11.67
N LEU A 88 3.56 -2.49 -10.43
CA LEU A 88 3.91 -3.72 -9.72
C LEU A 88 2.69 -4.61 -9.48
N VAL A 89 1.54 -4.04 -9.13
CA VAL A 89 0.29 -4.82 -8.98
C VAL A 89 -0.11 -5.49 -10.30
N ILE A 90 0.01 -4.78 -11.43
CA ILE A 90 -0.29 -5.32 -12.77
C ILE A 90 0.69 -6.44 -13.14
N LEU A 91 1.92 -6.41 -12.66
CA LEU A 91 2.92 -7.44 -12.93
C LEU A 91 2.69 -8.74 -12.14
N ILE A 92 1.94 -8.71 -11.03
CA ILE A 92 1.69 -9.90 -10.18
C ILE A 92 1.15 -11.09 -10.98
N PRO A 93 0.11 -10.97 -11.84
CA PRO A 93 -0.42 -12.10 -12.61
C PRO A 93 0.60 -12.76 -13.54
N PHE A 94 1.56 -11.99 -14.05
CA PHE A 94 2.61 -12.48 -14.94
C PHE A 94 3.74 -13.17 -14.16
N ALA A 95 4.12 -12.60 -13.01
CA ALA A 95 5.20 -13.12 -12.16
C ALA A 95 4.80 -14.33 -11.33
N LYS A 96 3.48 -14.48 -10.98
CA LYS A 96 3.01 -15.51 -10.04
C LYS A 96 3.47 -16.92 -10.37
N SER A 97 3.40 -17.33 -11.63
CA SER A 97 3.72 -18.70 -12.05
C SER A 97 5.19 -19.04 -11.82
N ILE A 98 6.08 -18.11 -12.12
CA ILE A 98 7.53 -18.28 -11.95
C ILE A 98 7.87 -18.30 -10.45
N VAL A 99 7.39 -17.30 -9.70
CA VAL A 99 7.69 -17.16 -8.27
C VAL A 99 7.16 -18.35 -7.48
N LEU A 100 5.90 -18.75 -7.69
CA LEU A 100 5.30 -19.85 -6.94
C LEU A 100 6.02 -21.17 -7.21
N ARG A 101 6.38 -21.47 -8.45
CA ARG A 101 7.14 -22.69 -8.79
C ARG A 101 8.54 -22.69 -8.17
N SER A 102 9.23 -21.56 -8.18
CA SER A 102 10.56 -21.43 -7.57
C SER A 102 10.54 -21.54 -6.04
N CYS A 103 9.44 -21.13 -5.40
CA CYS A 103 9.29 -21.18 -3.94
C CYS A 103 8.71 -22.53 -3.44
N GLN A 104 8.14 -23.36 -4.32
CA GLN A 104 7.56 -24.65 -3.97
C GLN A 104 8.52 -25.59 -3.23
N PRO A 105 9.82 -25.72 -3.62
CA PRO A 105 10.77 -26.60 -2.94
C PRO A 105 11.06 -26.22 -1.47
N LEU A 106 10.77 -24.98 -1.07
CA LEU A 106 10.97 -24.51 0.32
C LEU A 106 9.93 -25.05 1.32
N GLY A 107 8.95 -25.79 0.83
CA GLY A 107 7.87 -26.32 1.66
C GLY A 107 6.78 -25.28 1.97
N LEU A 108 5.74 -25.73 2.71
CA LEU A 108 4.52 -24.97 2.91
C LEU A 108 4.76 -23.59 3.58
N ARG A 109 5.50 -23.57 4.70
CA ARG A 109 5.66 -22.37 5.53
C ARG A 109 6.58 -21.34 4.86
N MET A 110 7.79 -21.76 4.52
CA MET A 110 8.78 -20.84 3.93
C MET A 110 8.44 -20.48 2.48
N GLY A 111 7.85 -21.41 1.73
CA GLY A 111 7.39 -21.15 0.37
C GLY A 111 6.28 -20.11 0.32
N ALA A 112 5.26 -20.21 1.21
CA ALA A 112 4.20 -19.22 1.30
C ALA A 112 4.72 -17.84 1.71
N LEU A 113 5.59 -17.77 2.72
CA LEU A 113 6.16 -16.51 3.21
C LEU A 113 7.04 -15.84 2.13
N THR A 114 7.95 -16.60 1.51
CA THR A 114 8.86 -16.05 0.51
C THR A 114 8.12 -15.63 -0.75
N SER A 115 7.16 -16.42 -1.23
CA SER A 115 6.37 -16.06 -2.40
C SER A 115 5.48 -14.84 -2.15
N SER A 116 4.86 -14.72 -0.95
CA SER A 116 4.11 -13.52 -0.55
C SER A 116 4.99 -12.29 -0.53
N THR A 117 6.20 -12.41 0.04
CA THR A 117 7.15 -11.29 0.13
C THR A 117 7.57 -10.81 -1.26
N ILE A 118 7.88 -11.70 -2.17
CA ILE A 118 8.34 -11.35 -3.52
C ILE A 118 7.19 -10.76 -4.35
N LEU A 119 6.00 -11.36 -4.31
CA LEU A 119 4.87 -10.95 -5.16
C LEU A 119 4.19 -9.68 -4.65
N PHE A 120 3.95 -9.58 -3.34
CA PHE A 120 3.12 -8.51 -2.77
C PHE A 120 3.93 -7.47 -1.98
N GLY A 121 5.06 -7.86 -1.38
CA GLY A 121 5.89 -6.99 -0.55
C GLY A 121 6.24 -5.65 -1.21
N PRO A 122 6.79 -5.62 -2.44
CA PRO A 122 7.16 -4.38 -3.10
C PRO A 122 5.96 -3.44 -3.35
N SER A 123 4.81 -3.97 -3.78
CA SER A 123 3.60 -3.18 -4.02
C SER A 123 3.04 -2.60 -2.72
N LEU A 124 2.95 -3.41 -1.66
CA LEU A 124 2.47 -3.00 -0.34
C LEU A 124 3.41 -1.99 0.31
N PHE A 125 4.72 -2.15 0.15
CA PHE A 125 5.72 -1.18 0.62
C PHE A 125 5.50 0.20 -0.01
N LEU A 126 5.31 0.26 -1.33
CA LEU A 126 5.08 1.52 -2.02
C LEU A 126 3.72 2.14 -1.65
N LEU A 127 2.66 1.34 -1.52
CA LEU A 127 1.37 1.81 -1.04
C LEU A 127 1.47 2.35 0.40
N GLY A 128 2.32 1.73 1.24
CA GLY A 128 2.64 2.25 2.57
C GLY A 128 3.29 3.63 2.53
N CYS A 129 4.20 3.88 1.57
CA CYS A 129 4.84 5.19 1.43
C CYS A 129 3.86 6.32 1.11
N VAL A 130 2.73 6.02 0.48
CA VAL A 130 1.73 7.03 0.07
C VAL A 130 1.10 7.73 1.27
N SER A 131 0.75 6.98 2.33
CA SER A 131 0.02 7.53 3.50
C SER A 131 0.75 8.68 4.20
N PRO A 132 2.01 8.56 4.65
CA PRO A 132 2.71 9.66 5.31
C PRO A 132 2.98 10.83 4.35
N TYR A 133 3.15 10.54 3.06
CA TYR A 133 3.34 11.57 2.06
C TYR A 133 2.08 12.43 1.87
N ILE A 134 0.90 11.80 1.76
CA ILE A 134 -0.40 12.50 1.68
C ILE A 134 -0.60 13.36 2.92
N ILE A 135 -0.35 12.82 4.12
CA ILE A 135 -0.52 13.54 5.38
C ILE A 135 0.34 14.80 5.39
N LYS A 136 1.60 14.71 4.98
CA LYS A 136 2.51 15.86 4.95
C LYS A 136 2.07 16.94 3.98
N VAL A 137 1.70 16.56 2.76
CA VAL A 137 1.19 17.50 1.74
C VAL A 137 -0.08 18.19 2.25
N SER A 138 -0.99 17.44 2.88
CA SER A 138 -2.23 17.98 3.43
C SER A 138 -2.03 18.86 4.67
N ALA A 139 -1.05 18.51 5.52
CA ALA A 139 -0.77 19.27 6.74
C ALA A 139 -0.26 20.70 6.47
N ARG A 140 0.30 20.94 5.29
CA ARG A 140 0.70 22.30 4.86
C ARG A 140 -0.49 23.20 4.56
N GLU A 141 -1.59 22.64 4.08
CA GLU A 141 -2.79 23.39 3.72
C GLU A 141 -3.80 23.48 4.87
N LEU A 142 -3.74 22.58 5.85
CA LEU A 142 -4.70 22.48 6.93
C LEU A 142 -4.06 22.86 8.28
N ARG A 143 -4.65 23.85 8.93
CA ARG A 143 -4.17 24.45 10.19
C ARG A 143 -4.20 23.49 11.41
N ASN A 144 -4.88 22.35 11.30
CA ASN A 144 -5.08 21.36 12.39
C ASN A 144 -4.52 19.98 12.02
N ILE A 145 -3.23 19.75 12.25
CA ILE A 145 -2.50 18.52 11.88
C ILE A 145 -3.18 17.26 12.46
N GLY A 146 -3.53 17.24 13.73
CA GLY A 146 -4.13 16.06 14.36
C GLY A 146 -5.47 15.66 13.75
N ARG A 147 -6.34 16.62 13.45
CA ARG A 147 -7.62 16.38 12.78
C ARG A 147 -7.39 15.85 11.36
N THR A 148 -6.44 16.43 10.65
CA THR A 148 -6.08 16.00 9.28
C THR A 148 -5.63 14.54 9.25
N VAL A 149 -4.69 14.18 10.11
CA VAL A 149 -4.18 12.81 10.25
C VAL A 149 -5.33 11.84 10.56
N GLY A 150 -6.18 12.17 11.54
CA GLY A 150 -7.32 11.32 11.91
C GLY A 150 -8.30 11.10 10.77
N VAL A 151 -8.65 12.15 10.01
CA VAL A 151 -9.55 12.05 8.86
C VAL A 151 -8.95 11.19 7.73
N PHE A 152 -7.66 11.35 7.40
CA PHE A 152 -7.02 10.53 6.37
C PHE A 152 -6.98 9.05 6.74
N TYR A 153 -6.61 8.71 7.98
CA TYR A 153 -6.63 7.32 8.43
C TYR A 153 -8.05 6.74 8.44
N SER A 154 -9.05 7.51 8.87
CA SER A 154 -10.45 7.06 8.83
C SER A 154 -10.91 6.77 7.41
N ILE A 155 -10.61 7.65 6.45
CA ILE A 155 -10.98 7.47 5.04
C ILE A 155 -10.26 6.26 4.42
N SER A 156 -8.96 6.10 4.69
CA SER A 156 -8.19 4.94 4.22
C SER A 156 -8.77 3.63 4.80
N THR A 157 -9.15 3.62 6.07
CA THR A 157 -9.78 2.46 6.71
C THR A 157 -11.15 2.15 6.11
N VAL A 158 -11.97 3.17 5.81
CA VAL A 158 -13.26 2.98 5.11
C VAL A 158 -13.00 2.40 3.71
N GLY A 159 -12.00 2.89 3.00
CA GLY A 159 -11.59 2.31 1.70
C GLY A 159 -11.19 0.84 1.79
N SER A 160 -10.54 0.44 2.90
CA SER A 160 -10.19 -0.96 3.12
C SER A 160 -11.39 -1.86 3.42
N PHE A 161 -12.50 -1.29 3.86
CA PHE A 161 -13.72 -2.03 4.19
C PHE A 161 -14.65 -2.24 2.98
N LEU A 162 -14.58 -1.38 1.96
CA LEU A 162 -15.39 -1.44 0.74
C LEU A 162 -14.86 -2.48 -0.25
#